data_00eb7abc10526c711f0014b47c47cf8d
#
_entry.id   00eb7abc10526c711f0014b47c47cf8d
#
_cell.length_a   1.000
_cell.length_b   1.000
_cell.length_c   1.000
_cell.angle_alpha   90.00
_cell.angle_beta   90.00
_cell.angle_gamma   90.00
#
_symmetry.space_group_name_H-M   'P 1'
#
loop_
_entity.id
_entity.type
_entity.pdbx_description
1 polymer ?
#
loop_
_entity_poly.entity_id
_entity_poly.type
_entity_poly.pdbx_seq_one_letter_code
_entity_poly.pdbx_strand_id
1 'polypeptide(L)'
;MATHYNNIVKDLSNIVPAIEYYDKELNEARWEVKIKGSLEKASSSLPGLTEFRFNQLQEIEAILEHLNIELRRERSKVFRKYLENYNRTLSSRDADKFV
;
A
#
# COMPACT_ATOMS: atom_id res chain seq x y z
N MET A 1 -5.11 -15.44 5.30
CA MET A 1 -5.68 -14.51 4.34
C MET A 1 -4.97 -13.18 4.24
N ALA A 2 -4.53 -12.58 5.32
CA ALA A 2 -3.83 -11.29 5.26
C ALA A 2 -2.30 -11.44 5.33
N THR A 3 -1.74 -12.44 4.65
CA THR A 3 -0.30 -12.76 4.71
C THR A 3 0.57 -11.62 4.19
N HIS A 4 0.22 -11.06 3.04
CA HIS A 4 0.99 -9.95 2.44
C HIS A 4 0.86 -8.68 3.26
N TYR A 5 -0.34 -8.37 3.76
CA TYR A 5 -0.55 -7.24 4.64
C TYR A 5 0.31 -7.36 5.91
N ASN A 6 0.27 -8.51 6.58
CA ASN A 6 1.05 -8.74 7.79
C ASN A 6 2.55 -8.64 7.54
N ASN A 7 3.03 -9.15 6.43
CA ASN A 7 4.43 -9.07 6.05
C ASN A 7 4.88 -7.63 5.79
N ILE A 8 4.05 -6.84 5.12
CA ILE A 8 4.34 -5.43 4.83
C ILE A 8 4.36 -4.60 6.12
N VAL A 9 3.46 -4.88 7.06
CA VAL A 9 3.44 -4.20 8.36
C VAL A 9 4.73 -4.47 9.13
N LYS A 10 5.28 -5.68 9.03
CA LYS A 10 6.54 -6.05 9.68
C LYS A 10 7.75 -5.39 9.01
N ASP A 11 7.77 -5.32 7.69
CA ASP A 11 8.86 -4.77 6.89
C ASP A 11 8.32 -4.29 5.54
N LEU A 12 8.51 -3.01 5.24
CA LEU A 12 8.06 -2.41 3.99
C LEU A 12 8.70 -3.04 2.74
N SER A 13 9.89 -3.62 2.86
CA SER A 13 10.53 -4.31 1.73
C SER A 13 9.71 -5.50 1.22
N ASN A 14 8.79 -6.03 2.01
CA ASN A 14 7.88 -7.11 1.62
C ASN A 14 6.80 -6.67 0.61
N ILE A 15 6.77 -5.39 0.23
CA ILE A 15 5.92 -4.89 -0.85
C ILE A 15 6.25 -5.59 -2.18
N VAL A 16 7.52 -5.85 -2.47
CA VAL A 16 7.94 -6.44 -3.76
C VAL A 16 7.30 -7.81 -3.99
N PRO A 17 7.39 -8.78 -3.06
CA PRO A 17 6.68 -10.05 -3.21
C PRO A 17 5.16 -9.89 -3.32
N ALA A 18 4.58 -8.93 -2.61
CA ALA A 18 3.14 -8.67 -2.68
C ALA A 18 2.73 -8.17 -4.06
N ILE A 19 3.49 -7.26 -4.67
CA ILE A 19 3.24 -6.77 -6.02
C ILE A 19 3.32 -7.90 -7.03
N GLU A 20 4.33 -8.76 -6.94
CA GLU A 20 4.48 -9.92 -7.83
C GLU A 20 3.29 -10.87 -7.70
N TYR A 21 2.86 -11.15 -6.47
CA TYR A 21 1.71 -12.00 -6.20
C TYR A 21 0.44 -11.43 -6.83
N TYR A 22 0.14 -10.15 -6.59
CA TYR A 22 -1.08 -9.52 -7.09
C TYR A 22 -1.05 -9.29 -8.59
N ASP A 23 0.12 -9.13 -9.20
CA ASP A 23 0.24 -9.07 -10.66
C ASP A 23 -0.20 -10.38 -11.31
N LYS A 24 0.24 -11.52 -10.76
CA LYS A 24 -0.22 -12.84 -11.20
C LYS A 24 -1.73 -13.01 -10.99
N GLU A 25 -2.21 -12.64 -9.82
CA GLU A 25 -3.63 -12.76 -9.47
C GLU A 25 -4.50 -11.89 -10.38
N LEU A 26 -4.04 -10.70 -10.76
CA LEU A 26 -4.73 -9.84 -11.70
C LEU A 26 -4.84 -10.49 -13.08
N ASN A 27 -3.79 -11.13 -13.56
CA ASN A 27 -3.80 -11.86 -14.82
C ASN A 27 -4.79 -13.03 -14.79
N GLU A 28 -4.83 -13.78 -13.70
CA GLU A 28 -5.80 -14.85 -13.49
C GLU A 28 -7.22 -14.30 -13.43
N ALA A 29 -7.45 -13.19 -12.75
CA ALA A 29 -8.76 -12.55 -12.66
C ALA A 29 -9.25 -12.10 -14.05
N ARG A 30 -8.37 -11.61 -14.90
CA ARG A 30 -8.70 -11.27 -16.29
C ARG A 30 -9.15 -12.49 -17.09
N TRP A 31 -8.49 -13.64 -16.90
CA TRP A 31 -8.88 -14.90 -17.49
C TRP A 31 -10.27 -15.34 -17.02
N GLU A 32 -10.54 -15.24 -15.72
CA GLU A 32 -11.84 -15.56 -15.13
C GLU A 32 -12.97 -14.74 -15.75
N VAL A 33 -12.73 -13.44 -15.96
CA VAL A 33 -13.71 -12.56 -16.62
C VAL A 33 -13.96 -12.99 -18.06
N LYS A 34 -12.93 -13.41 -18.79
CA LYS A 34 -13.09 -13.94 -20.16
C LYS A 34 -13.86 -15.24 -20.20
N ILE A 35 -13.63 -16.14 -19.23
CA ILE A 35 -14.31 -17.43 -19.13
C ILE A 35 -15.79 -17.26 -18.77
N LYS A 36 -16.16 -16.20 -18.06
CA LYS A 36 -17.54 -15.85 -17.74
C LYS A 36 -18.43 -15.59 -18.97
N GLY A 37 -17.85 -15.49 -20.15
CA GLY A 37 -18.60 -15.51 -21.39
C GLY A 37 -19.26 -16.86 -21.69
N SER A 38 -18.88 -17.95 -21.01
CA SER A 38 -19.57 -19.23 -21.07
C SER A 38 -20.41 -19.43 -19.80
N LEU A 39 -21.69 -19.17 -19.89
CA LEU A 39 -22.67 -19.09 -18.79
C LEU A 39 -22.77 -20.34 -17.91
N GLU A 40 -22.52 -21.51 -18.45
CA GLU A 40 -22.75 -22.78 -17.74
C GLU A 40 -21.64 -23.10 -16.71
N LYS A 41 -20.39 -22.70 -16.99
CA LYS A 41 -19.27 -22.92 -16.06
C LYS A 41 -19.22 -21.89 -14.93
N ALA A 42 -19.81 -20.72 -15.15
CA ALA A 42 -19.81 -19.64 -14.20
C ALA A 42 -20.78 -19.85 -13.02
N SER A 43 -21.90 -20.58 -13.25
CA SER A 43 -22.95 -20.68 -12.24
C SER A 43 -22.60 -21.51 -11.02
N SER A 44 -21.73 -22.52 -11.15
CA SER A 44 -21.39 -23.42 -10.04
C SER A 44 -20.20 -22.91 -9.19
N SER A 45 -19.25 -22.18 -9.79
CA SER A 45 -18.03 -21.71 -9.11
C SER A 45 -18.05 -20.22 -8.77
N LEU A 46 -19.03 -19.47 -9.27
CA LEU A 46 -19.09 -18.02 -9.17
C LEU A 46 -19.11 -17.48 -7.71
N PRO A 47 -19.91 -18.04 -6.78
CA PRO A 47 -19.94 -17.50 -5.41
C PRO A 47 -18.60 -17.58 -4.68
N GLY A 48 -17.93 -18.73 -4.75
CA GLY A 48 -16.62 -18.91 -4.12
C GLY A 48 -15.54 -18.05 -4.75
N LEU A 49 -15.56 -17.91 -6.08
CA LEU A 49 -14.61 -17.09 -6.80
C LEU A 49 -14.80 -15.60 -6.48
N THR A 50 -16.04 -15.14 -6.40
CA THR A 50 -16.37 -13.75 -6.05
C THR A 50 -15.90 -13.43 -4.63
N GLU A 51 -16.14 -14.33 -3.69
CA GLU A 51 -15.67 -14.17 -2.31
C GLU A 51 -14.15 -14.12 -2.25
N PHE A 52 -13.47 -15.00 -2.95
CA PHE A 52 -12.02 -15.04 -3.01
C PHE A 52 -11.43 -13.72 -3.53
N ARG A 53 -11.97 -13.21 -4.65
CA ARG A 53 -11.51 -11.95 -5.23
C ARG A 53 -11.88 -10.75 -4.36
N PHE A 54 -13.01 -10.78 -3.70
CA PHE A 54 -13.41 -9.74 -2.75
C PHE A 54 -12.45 -9.67 -1.57
N ASN A 55 -12.05 -10.81 -1.02
CA ASN A 55 -11.08 -10.87 0.08
C ASN A 55 -9.71 -10.33 -0.35
N GLN A 56 -9.27 -10.63 -1.57
CA GLN A 56 -8.04 -10.06 -2.13
C GLN A 56 -8.13 -8.54 -2.26
N LEU A 57 -9.26 -8.02 -2.72
CA LEU A 57 -9.48 -6.58 -2.83
C LEU A 57 -9.41 -5.90 -1.47
N GLN A 58 -10.02 -6.49 -0.45
CA GLN A 58 -9.97 -5.97 0.92
C GLN A 58 -8.53 -5.94 1.45
N GLU A 59 -7.74 -6.96 1.17
CA GLU A 59 -6.33 -6.97 1.57
C GLU A 59 -5.55 -5.86 0.87
N ILE A 60 -5.77 -5.66 -0.43
CA ILE A 60 -5.13 -4.58 -1.19
C ILE A 60 -5.51 -3.22 -0.60
N GLU A 61 -6.77 -2.99 -0.28
CA GLU A 61 -7.23 -1.75 0.33
C GLU A 61 -6.56 -1.50 1.68
N ALA A 62 -6.42 -2.54 2.51
CA ALA A 62 -5.72 -2.45 3.79
C ALA A 62 -4.24 -2.12 3.60
N ILE A 63 -3.58 -2.72 2.61
CA ILE A 63 -2.18 -2.43 2.28
C ILE A 63 -2.04 -0.97 1.85
N LEU A 64 -2.90 -0.48 0.98
CA LEU A 64 -2.86 0.91 0.51
C LEU A 64 -3.06 1.90 1.66
N GLU A 65 -3.99 1.62 2.56
CA GLU A 65 -4.21 2.46 3.74
C GLU A 65 -2.97 2.49 4.63
N HIS A 66 -2.37 1.34 4.90
CA HIS A 66 -1.13 1.25 5.68
C HIS A 66 0.01 2.04 5.04
N LEU A 67 0.19 1.91 3.73
CA LEU A 67 1.22 2.63 2.99
C LEU A 67 0.99 4.14 3.03
N ASN A 68 -0.25 4.59 2.94
CA ASN A 68 -0.60 6.00 3.05
C ASN A 68 -0.27 6.56 4.44
N ILE A 69 -0.55 5.79 5.49
CA ILE A 69 -0.20 6.16 6.87
C ILE A 69 1.31 6.29 7.03
N GLU A 70 2.07 5.32 6.55
CA GLU A 70 3.53 5.33 6.62
C GLU A 70 4.11 6.49 5.81
N LEU A 71 3.55 6.79 4.64
CA LEU A 71 3.98 7.92 3.83
C LEU A 71 3.75 9.24 4.56
N ARG A 72 2.62 9.41 5.22
CA ARG A 72 2.33 10.61 6.02
C ARG A 72 3.30 10.74 7.19
N ARG A 73 3.64 9.64 7.85
CA ARG A 73 4.63 9.65 8.94
C ARG A 73 5.99 10.11 8.45
N GLU A 74 6.45 9.58 7.32
CA GLU A 74 7.73 9.98 6.73
C GLU A 74 7.73 11.45 6.31
N ARG A 75 6.66 11.93 5.68
CA ARG A 75 6.51 13.34 5.33
C ARG A 75 6.54 14.24 6.57
N SER A 76 5.88 13.83 7.64
CA SER A 76 5.89 14.59 8.89
C SER A 76 7.27 14.65 9.52
N LYS A 77 8.02 13.55 9.50
CA LYS A 77 9.41 13.52 10.00
C LYS A 77 10.32 14.44 9.20
N VAL A 78 10.23 14.38 7.87
CA VAL A 78 11.04 15.23 6.99
C VAL A 78 10.67 16.70 7.21
N PHE A 79 9.41 17.02 7.33
CA PHE A 79 8.95 18.39 7.56
C PHE A 79 9.45 18.92 8.91
N ARG A 80 9.40 18.11 9.97
CA ARG A 80 9.94 18.50 11.28
C ARG A 80 11.43 18.78 11.22
N LYS A 81 12.19 17.90 10.58
CA LYS A 81 13.64 18.11 10.41
C LYS A 81 13.93 19.39 9.65
N TYR A 82 13.15 19.66 8.61
CA TYR A 82 13.27 20.88 7.84
C TYR A 82 13.00 22.11 8.70
N LEU A 83 11.94 22.11 9.49
CA LEU A 83 11.60 23.22 10.38
C LEU A 83 12.65 23.42 11.48
N GLU A 84 13.14 22.35 12.07
CA GLU A 84 14.20 22.43 13.10
C GLU A 84 15.47 23.05 12.52
N ASN A 85 15.91 22.60 11.35
CA ASN A 85 17.08 23.14 10.68
C ASN A 85 16.87 24.61 10.28
N TYR A 86 15.69 24.95 9.80
CA TYR A 86 15.35 26.33 9.44
C TYR A 86 15.39 27.25 10.67
N ASN A 87 14.79 26.82 11.77
CA ASN A 87 14.81 27.59 13.03
C ASN A 87 16.22 27.75 13.59
N ARG A 88 17.05 26.72 13.52
CA ARG A 88 18.46 26.80 13.93
C ARG A 88 19.21 27.80 13.08
N THR A 89 19.01 27.80 11.78
CA THR A 89 19.64 28.73 10.85
C THR A 89 19.23 30.17 11.15
N LEU A 90 17.95 30.42 11.41
CA LEU A 90 17.45 31.74 11.81
C LEU A 90 18.04 32.20 13.14
N SER A 91 18.07 31.30 14.13
CA SER A 91 18.67 31.63 15.45
C SER A 91 20.14 31.97 15.34
N SER A 92 20.89 31.25 14.53
CA SER A 92 22.31 31.54 14.30
C SER A 92 22.47 32.89 13.61
N ARG A 93 21.68 33.24 12.64
CA ARG A 93 21.71 34.54 11.95
C ARG A 93 21.33 35.67 12.87
N ASP A 94 20.31 35.48 13.71
CA ASP A 94 19.93 36.50 14.70
C ASP A 94 21.00 36.71 15.75
N ALA A 95 21.63 35.63 16.22
CA ALA A 95 22.77 35.72 17.14
C ALA A 95 23.93 36.50 16.53
N ASP A 96 24.25 36.25 15.25
CA ASP A 96 25.31 36.96 14.53
C ASP A 96 24.99 38.46 14.34
N LYS A 97 23.74 38.84 14.22
CA LYS A 97 23.30 40.23 14.08
C LYS A 97 23.46 41.03 15.38
N PHE A 98 23.42 40.38 16.51
CA PHE A 98 23.51 41.04 17.81
C PHE A 98 24.93 41.06 18.41
N VAL A 99 25.87 40.51 17.69
CA VAL A 99 27.29 40.56 18.07
C VAL A 99 28.02 41.64 17.27
#